data_71c0411dc1fe4ebadf290809d4fee6db
#
_entry.id   71c0411dc1fe4ebadf290809d4fee6db
#
_cell.length_a   1.000
_cell.length_b   1.000
_cell.length_c   1.000
_cell.angle_alpha   90.00
_cell.angle_beta   90.00
_cell.angle_gamma   90.00
#
_symmetry.space_group_name_H-M   'P 1'
#
loop_
_entity.id
_entity.type
_entity.pdbx_description
1 polymer ?
#
loop_
_entity_poly.entity_id
_entity_poly.type
_entity_poly.pdbx_seq_one_letter_code
_entity_poly.pdbx_strand_id
1 'polypeptide(L)'
;MNTSTDSAALRGEQESLWSLFRIVAGVSAVSWGGLAMMAQLERHYVERVRRIDSTTYADLIALAWMVPGPVGCNVAIQVGQVLRGRAGAWIAGLASVLPFFVLMTGFAIFYRSPAVRSLASPMLLHAFGMVLAALIGVTWLRQVRTLAKGRAERVVAAVSTVLLTLAHSPAAFVAILLGAFAAGWFGSRERGSAPRFVLLPAERAMLVVLALLVALFTLPMPPAYEASLLWARLAGAGMTLFGGGFSALPVLKALFVTPAVGISEHDFTLAFALSPVSPGPLLNVVPFLGYLSDGWRGALLATAALFIPSACLVVFAQRHMHRLRRNPRFEHGMRMLRAATTAFLAIAVLRILLGMPAAPGYWLIGVLACAAFLRSRVPVYAVYGMVALACGGWWLLFAGH
;
A
#
# COMPACT_ATOMS: atom_id res chain seq x y z
N MET A 1 -38.28 26.90 15.78
CA MET A 1 -38.10 27.90 14.70
C MET A 1 -36.70 27.70 14.13
N ASN A 2 -36.64 27.45 12.82
CA ASN A 2 -35.47 27.44 11.91
C ASN A 2 -34.28 26.49 12.16
N THR A 3 -34.49 25.19 12.00
CA THR A 3 -33.43 24.23 11.71
C THR A 3 -33.36 23.80 10.22
N SER A 4 -34.25 24.32 9.38
CA SER A 4 -34.36 23.97 7.95
C SER A 4 -33.59 24.89 7.00
N THR A 5 -33.15 26.07 7.45
CA THR A 5 -32.45 27.06 6.62
C THR A 5 -30.93 26.86 6.58
N ASP A 6 -30.33 26.21 7.58
CA ASP A 6 -28.88 25.96 7.59
C ASP A 6 -28.45 24.80 6.69
N SER A 7 -29.35 23.84 6.42
CA SER A 7 -29.02 22.72 5.52
C SER A 7 -29.06 23.09 4.03
N ALA A 8 -29.69 24.20 3.67
CA ALA A 8 -29.76 24.69 2.29
C ALA A 8 -28.56 25.59 1.92
N ALA A 9 -27.94 26.27 2.88
CA ALA A 9 -26.79 27.13 2.68
C ALA A 9 -25.49 26.35 2.45
N LEU A 10 -25.40 25.07 2.90
CA LEU A 10 -24.26 24.19 2.68
C LEU A 10 -24.22 23.54 1.28
N ARG A 11 -25.25 23.77 0.44
CA ARG A 11 -25.27 23.39 -0.99
C ARG A 11 -24.64 24.43 -1.90
N GLY A 12 -23.88 25.40 -1.38
CA GLY A 12 -23.13 26.37 -2.14
C GLY A 12 -22.07 25.69 -3.02
N GLU A 13 -22.13 25.97 -4.30
CA GLU A 13 -21.23 25.63 -5.41
C GLU A 13 -20.55 24.26 -5.30
N GLN A 14 -21.02 23.32 -6.12
CA GLN A 14 -20.36 22.03 -6.28
C GLN A 14 -18.90 22.26 -6.64
N GLU A 15 -17.98 21.71 -5.83
CA GLU A 15 -16.55 21.81 -6.11
C GLU A 15 -16.24 21.37 -7.55
N SER A 16 -15.50 22.18 -8.30
CA SER A 16 -15.14 21.82 -9.67
C SER A 16 -14.24 20.59 -9.68
N LEU A 17 -14.35 19.75 -10.70
CA LEU A 17 -13.47 18.58 -10.85
C LEU A 17 -11.98 18.99 -10.91
N TRP A 18 -11.69 20.17 -11.47
CA TRP A 18 -10.33 20.72 -11.51
C TRP A 18 -9.82 21.14 -10.13
N SER A 19 -10.67 21.76 -9.29
CA SER A 19 -10.34 22.07 -7.90
C SER A 19 -10.03 20.81 -7.12
N LEU A 20 -10.90 19.78 -7.22
CA LEU A 20 -10.69 18.48 -6.61
C LEU A 20 -9.37 17.83 -7.06
N PHE A 21 -9.09 17.83 -8.36
CA PHE A 21 -7.84 17.31 -8.91
C PHE A 21 -6.63 18.04 -8.30
N ARG A 22 -6.62 19.36 -8.33
CA ARG A 22 -5.50 20.19 -7.84
C ARG A 22 -5.22 19.96 -6.36
N ILE A 23 -6.29 19.89 -5.54
CA ILE A 23 -6.17 19.70 -4.09
C ILE A 23 -5.62 18.30 -3.79
N VAL A 24 -6.22 17.26 -4.38
CA VAL A 24 -5.79 15.87 -4.13
C VAL A 24 -4.39 15.63 -4.67
N ALA A 25 -4.03 16.13 -5.83
CA ALA A 25 -2.68 16.02 -6.39
C ALA A 25 -1.66 16.78 -5.53
N GLY A 26 -1.97 17.99 -5.07
CA GLY A 26 -1.13 18.75 -4.16
C GLY A 26 -0.90 18.02 -2.82
N VAL A 27 -1.97 17.48 -2.24
CA VAL A 27 -1.87 16.64 -1.02
C VAL A 27 -1.01 15.41 -1.27
N SER A 28 -1.22 14.69 -2.38
CA SER A 28 -0.43 13.51 -2.73
C SER A 28 1.06 13.83 -2.90
N ALA A 29 1.37 14.95 -3.56
CA ALA A 29 2.74 15.39 -3.84
C ALA A 29 3.57 15.72 -2.58
N VAL A 30 2.91 16.04 -1.46
CA VAL A 30 3.59 16.42 -0.20
C VAL A 30 3.33 15.45 0.95
N SER A 31 2.64 14.34 0.70
CA SER A 31 2.29 13.35 1.73
C SER A 31 3.24 12.16 1.67
N TRP A 32 4.00 11.93 2.72
CA TRP A 32 4.79 10.71 2.89
C TRP A 32 3.97 9.63 3.58
N GLY A 33 3.42 8.72 2.77
CA GLY A 33 2.58 7.61 3.21
C GLY A 33 1.09 7.94 3.33
N GLY A 34 0.27 6.89 3.37
CA GLY A 34 -1.19 7.01 3.35
C GLY A 34 -1.78 7.75 4.55
N LEU A 35 -1.16 7.64 5.74
CA LEU A 35 -1.62 8.34 6.95
C LEU A 35 -1.49 9.86 6.82
N ALA A 36 -0.36 10.34 6.29
CA ALA A 36 -0.15 11.77 6.07
C ALA A 36 -1.15 12.32 5.05
N MET A 37 -1.42 11.56 3.99
CA MET A 37 -2.42 11.92 2.98
C MET A 37 -3.82 12.04 3.59
N MET A 38 -4.23 11.06 4.41
CA MET A 38 -5.53 11.12 5.10
C MET A 38 -5.64 12.34 6.01
N ALA A 39 -4.63 12.61 6.84
CA ALA A 39 -4.64 13.76 7.74
C ALA A 39 -4.71 15.10 6.99
N GLN A 40 -4.06 15.23 5.83
CA GLN A 40 -4.12 16.46 5.04
C GLN A 40 -5.47 16.63 4.32
N LEU A 41 -6.07 15.53 3.84
CA LEU A 41 -7.43 15.56 3.27
C LEU A 41 -8.46 15.90 4.33
N GLU A 42 -8.34 15.38 5.56
CA GLU A 42 -9.18 15.73 6.71
C GLU A 42 -9.09 17.22 7.02
N ARG A 43 -7.86 17.72 7.21
CA ARG A 43 -7.62 19.14 7.46
C ARG A 43 -8.26 20.02 6.39
N HIS A 44 -8.20 19.63 5.12
CA HIS A 44 -8.77 20.43 4.03
C HIS A 44 -10.29 20.33 3.99
N TYR A 45 -10.85 19.11 3.90
CA TYR A 45 -12.29 18.91 3.62
C TYR A 45 -13.18 18.91 4.85
N VAL A 46 -12.65 18.60 6.04
CA VAL A 46 -13.41 18.59 7.29
C VAL A 46 -13.20 19.86 8.09
N GLU A 47 -11.93 20.25 8.34
CA GLU A 47 -11.64 21.36 9.23
C GLU A 47 -11.75 22.73 8.52
N ARG A 48 -11.14 22.86 7.31
CA ARG A 48 -11.00 24.15 6.62
C ARG A 48 -12.23 24.50 5.80
N VAL A 49 -12.62 23.67 4.83
CA VAL A 49 -13.75 23.95 3.93
C VAL A 49 -15.07 23.34 4.40
N ARG A 50 -15.05 22.45 5.39
CA ARG A 50 -16.21 21.84 6.06
C ARG A 50 -17.26 21.26 5.09
N ARG A 51 -16.80 20.63 4.01
CA ARG A 51 -17.67 19.98 3.02
C ARG A 51 -18.02 18.53 3.37
N ILE A 52 -17.27 17.92 4.26
CA ILE A 52 -17.48 16.58 4.77
C ILE A 52 -17.46 16.68 6.28
N ASP A 53 -18.46 16.12 6.95
CA ASP A 53 -18.47 16.07 8.41
C ASP A 53 -17.49 15.04 8.94
N SER A 54 -17.04 15.21 10.19
CA SER A 54 -16.01 14.37 10.82
C SER A 54 -16.42 12.91 10.94
N THR A 55 -17.72 12.64 11.14
CA THR A 55 -18.24 11.26 11.27
C THR A 55 -18.22 10.56 9.93
N THR A 56 -18.68 11.22 8.86
CA THR A 56 -18.56 10.70 7.49
C THR A 56 -17.10 10.45 7.13
N TYR A 57 -16.19 11.40 7.43
CA TYR A 57 -14.79 11.22 7.11
C TYR A 57 -14.17 10.04 7.86
N ALA A 58 -14.46 9.86 9.15
CA ALA A 58 -14.04 8.71 9.93
C ALA A 58 -14.54 7.38 9.33
N ASP A 59 -15.75 7.38 8.77
CA ASP A 59 -16.32 6.25 8.06
C ASP A 59 -15.57 5.91 6.77
N LEU A 60 -15.16 6.93 6.00
CA LEU A 60 -14.34 6.74 4.80
C LEU A 60 -12.97 6.12 5.15
N ILE A 61 -12.33 6.61 6.21
CA ILE A 61 -11.08 6.03 6.71
C ILE A 61 -11.30 4.56 7.12
N ALA A 62 -12.33 4.28 7.92
CA ALA A 62 -12.61 2.93 8.37
C ALA A 62 -12.81 1.96 7.19
N LEU A 63 -13.55 2.39 6.17
CA LEU A 63 -13.76 1.60 4.96
C LEU A 63 -12.47 1.40 4.16
N ALA A 64 -11.66 2.44 4.00
CA ALA A 64 -10.37 2.34 3.29
C ALA A 64 -9.43 1.30 3.92
N TRP A 65 -9.50 1.11 5.24
CA TRP A 65 -8.77 0.05 5.93
C TRP A 65 -9.37 -1.36 5.77
N MET A 66 -10.60 -1.45 5.32
CA MET A 66 -11.28 -2.74 5.05
C MET A 66 -11.09 -3.23 3.61
N VAL A 67 -10.71 -2.34 2.70
CA VAL A 67 -10.50 -2.64 1.29
C VAL A 67 -9.01 -2.81 1.01
N PRO A 68 -8.60 -3.82 0.23
CA PRO A 68 -7.21 -3.97 -0.16
C PRO A 68 -6.73 -2.80 -1.01
N GLY A 69 -5.41 -2.53 -0.93
CA GLY A 69 -4.77 -1.47 -1.69
C GLY A 69 -4.25 -0.30 -0.87
N PRO A 70 -3.85 0.79 -1.51
CA PRO A 70 -3.23 1.95 -0.85
C PRO A 70 -4.28 2.79 -0.11
N VAL A 71 -4.31 2.69 1.22
CA VAL A 71 -5.34 3.29 2.08
C VAL A 71 -5.53 4.79 1.81
N GLY A 72 -4.44 5.56 1.65
CA GLY A 72 -4.53 7.01 1.36
C GLY A 72 -5.24 7.31 0.03
N CYS A 73 -4.92 6.58 -1.03
CA CYS A 73 -5.59 6.71 -2.32
C CYS A 73 -7.06 6.27 -2.23
N ASN A 74 -7.34 5.19 -1.48
CA ASN A 74 -8.70 4.73 -1.24
C ASN A 74 -9.55 5.80 -0.53
N VAL A 75 -9.00 6.53 0.44
CA VAL A 75 -9.69 7.67 1.08
C VAL A 75 -9.89 8.81 0.08
N ALA A 76 -8.90 9.16 -0.72
CA ALA A 76 -9.03 10.21 -1.73
C ALA A 76 -10.14 9.90 -2.76
N ILE A 77 -10.20 8.65 -3.24
CA ILE A 77 -11.25 8.17 -4.16
C ILE A 77 -12.63 8.33 -3.52
N GLN A 78 -12.78 7.92 -2.26
CA GLN A 78 -14.03 8.01 -1.52
C GLN A 78 -14.45 9.48 -1.28
N VAL A 79 -13.51 10.36 -0.92
CA VAL A 79 -13.75 11.81 -0.82
C VAL A 79 -14.26 12.35 -2.15
N GLY A 80 -13.59 12.01 -3.25
CA GLY A 80 -14.04 12.40 -4.59
C GLY A 80 -15.45 11.89 -4.91
N GLN A 81 -15.77 10.66 -4.51
CA GLN A 81 -17.09 10.07 -4.71
C GLN A 81 -18.18 10.80 -3.90
N VAL A 82 -17.89 11.19 -2.66
CA VAL A 82 -18.84 11.97 -1.82
C VAL A 82 -19.09 13.33 -2.44
N LEU A 83 -18.04 14.01 -2.92
CA LEU A 83 -18.14 15.38 -3.42
C LEU A 83 -18.73 15.49 -4.84
N ARG A 84 -18.41 14.58 -5.74
CA ARG A 84 -18.72 14.67 -7.18
C ARG A 84 -19.12 13.32 -7.81
N GLY A 85 -19.55 12.35 -7.01
CA GLY A 85 -19.96 11.04 -7.49
C GLY A 85 -18.87 10.27 -8.25
N ARG A 86 -19.25 9.49 -9.26
CA ARG A 86 -18.30 8.66 -10.02
C ARG A 86 -17.18 9.46 -10.68
N ALA A 87 -17.50 10.62 -11.27
CA ALA A 87 -16.49 11.48 -11.89
C ALA A 87 -15.46 11.98 -10.86
N GLY A 88 -15.92 12.38 -9.67
CA GLY A 88 -15.04 12.76 -8.57
C GLY A 88 -14.15 11.62 -8.09
N ALA A 89 -14.67 10.40 -8.01
CA ALA A 89 -13.88 9.22 -7.64
C ALA A 89 -12.71 8.97 -8.61
N TRP A 90 -12.97 9.01 -9.92
CA TRP A 90 -11.95 8.84 -10.94
C TRP A 90 -10.91 9.96 -10.94
N ILE A 91 -11.35 11.21 -10.84
CA ILE A 91 -10.45 12.37 -10.82
C ILE A 91 -9.58 12.36 -9.55
N ALA A 92 -10.15 12.08 -8.38
CA ALA A 92 -9.39 12.00 -7.14
C ALA A 92 -8.43 10.78 -7.14
N GLY A 93 -8.83 9.66 -7.73
CA GLY A 93 -7.97 8.50 -7.92
C GLY A 93 -6.76 8.85 -8.78
N LEU A 94 -6.97 9.44 -9.97
CA LEU A 94 -5.90 9.88 -10.87
C LEU A 94 -5.00 10.92 -10.19
N ALA A 95 -5.57 11.92 -9.53
CA ALA A 95 -4.84 12.96 -8.82
C ALA A 95 -3.97 12.41 -7.69
N SER A 96 -4.44 11.35 -7.01
CA SER A 96 -3.69 10.72 -5.93
C SER A 96 -2.49 9.90 -6.42
N VAL A 97 -2.53 9.41 -7.65
CA VAL A 97 -1.51 8.53 -8.25
C VAL A 97 -0.47 9.32 -9.05
N LEU A 98 -0.89 10.35 -9.77
CA LEU A 98 -0.06 11.06 -10.74
C LEU A 98 1.27 11.60 -10.19
N PRO A 99 1.33 12.26 -8.99
CA PRO A 99 2.59 12.83 -8.50
C PRO A 99 3.69 11.79 -8.30
N PHE A 100 3.38 10.70 -7.60
CA PHE A 100 4.37 9.64 -7.38
C PHE A 100 4.64 8.81 -8.63
N PHE A 101 3.67 8.66 -9.53
CA PHE A 101 3.87 8.00 -10.82
C PHE A 101 4.96 8.71 -11.61
N VAL A 102 4.85 10.05 -11.74
CA VAL A 102 5.83 10.87 -12.46
C VAL A 102 7.20 10.78 -11.79
N LEU A 103 7.24 10.92 -10.46
CA LEU A 103 8.49 10.93 -9.72
C LEU A 103 9.21 9.56 -9.76
N MET A 104 8.51 8.49 -9.50
CA MET A 104 9.10 7.14 -9.45
C MET A 104 9.46 6.62 -10.85
N THR A 105 8.68 6.97 -11.87
CA THR A 105 9.05 6.70 -13.26
C THR A 105 10.28 7.52 -13.66
N GLY A 106 10.34 8.79 -13.25
CA GLY A 106 11.53 9.64 -13.44
C GLY A 106 12.77 9.02 -12.78
N PHE A 107 12.67 8.56 -11.54
CA PHE A 107 13.77 7.83 -10.88
C PHE A 107 14.19 6.58 -11.64
N ALA A 108 13.25 5.81 -12.19
CA ALA A 108 13.56 4.63 -13.00
C ALA A 108 14.28 4.97 -14.30
N ILE A 109 13.90 6.08 -14.96
CA ILE A 109 14.60 6.58 -16.16
C ILE A 109 16.05 6.94 -15.83
N PHE A 110 16.26 7.73 -14.76
CA PHE A 110 17.60 8.10 -14.32
C PHE A 110 18.43 6.89 -13.92
N TYR A 111 17.82 5.93 -13.23
CA TYR A 111 18.49 4.70 -12.81
C TYR A 111 18.99 3.84 -13.98
N ARG A 112 18.30 3.85 -15.12
CA ARG A 112 18.77 3.18 -16.35
C ARG A 112 20.04 3.79 -16.94
N SER A 113 20.39 5.02 -16.60
CA SER A 113 21.63 5.62 -17.08
C SER A 113 22.84 4.92 -16.42
N PRO A 114 23.89 4.58 -17.22
CA PRO A 114 25.08 3.90 -16.68
C PRO A 114 25.75 4.67 -15.54
N ALA A 115 25.77 6.01 -15.64
CA ALA A 115 26.37 6.89 -14.64
C ALA A 115 25.66 6.81 -13.28
N VAL A 116 24.33 6.70 -13.25
CA VAL A 116 23.56 6.58 -11.99
C VAL A 116 23.62 5.16 -11.46
N ARG A 117 23.59 4.16 -12.34
CA ARG A 117 23.66 2.76 -11.95
C ARG A 117 25.00 2.41 -11.27
N SER A 118 26.09 3.06 -11.69
CA SER A 118 27.40 2.90 -11.04
C SER A 118 27.47 3.53 -9.64
N LEU A 119 26.63 4.54 -9.35
CA LEU A 119 26.53 5.15 -8.02
C LEU A 119 25.73 4.28 -7.03
N ALA A 120 24.90 3.37 -7.52
CA ALA A 120 24.17 2.40 -6.71
C ALA A 120 25.11 1.29 -6.21
N SER A 121 26.13 1.69 -5.44
CA SER A 121 27.12 0.74 -4.89
C SER A 121 26.44 -0.28 -3.96
N PRO A 122 26.97 -1.52 -3.86
CA PRO A 122 26.46 -2.51 -2.91
C PRO A 122 26.43 -1.98 -1.47
N MET A 123 27.38 -1.12 -1.10
CA MET A 123 27.42 -0.47 0.20
C MET A 123 26.18 0.39 0.47
N LEU A 124 25.82 1.26 -0.48
CA LEU A 124 24.65 2.14 -0.36
C LEU A 124 23.34 1.34 -0.28
N LEU A 125 23.25 0.26 -1.06
CA LEU A 125 22.05 -0.59 -1.07
C LEU A 125 21.88 -1.35 0.24
N HIS A 126 22.95 -1.93 0.80
CA HIS A 126 22.87 -2.59 2.10
C HIS A 126 22.51 -1.58 3.20
N ALA A 127 23.09 -0.37 3.17
CA ALA A 127 22.74 0.70 4.10
C ALA A 127 21.26 1.10 4.00
N PHE A 128 20.75 1.31 2.78
CA PHE A 128 19.33 1.60 2.54
C PHE A 128 18.42 0.43 2.90
N GLY A 129 18.86 -0.81 2.65
CA GLY A 129 18.17 -2.02 3.08
C GLY A 129 17.99 -2.07 4.61
N MET A 130 19.00 -1.68 5.38
CA MET A 130 18.92 -1.60 6.84
C MET A 130 17.97 -0.50 7.32
N VAL A 131 17.97 0.67 6.67
CA VAL A 131 16.99 1.74 6.96
C VAL A 131 15.57 1.27 6.65
N LEU A 132 15.38 0.57 5.52
CA LEU A 132 14.10 -0.01 5.13
C LEU A 132 13.64 -1.07 6.15
N ALA A 133 14.52 -1.97 6.57
CA ALA A 133 14.21 -2.97 7.59
C ALA A 133 13.80 -2.33 8.92
N ALA A 134 14.49 -1.27 9.35
CA ALA A 134 14.14 -0.49 10.54
C ALA A 134 12.76 0.17 10.41
N LEU A 135 12.47 0.78 9.26
CA LEU A 135 11.19 1.43 8.99
C LEU A 135 10.03 0.42 9.00
N ILE A 136 10.20 -0.73 8.31
CA ILE A 136 9.19 -1.81 8.30
C ILE A 136 9.04 -2.39 9.71
N GLY A 137 10.13 -2.61 10.43
CA GLY A 137 10.13 -3.14 11.79
C GLY A 137 9.37 -2.26 12.78
N VAL A 138 9.62 -0.95 12.75
CA VAL A 138 8.86 0.01 13.58
C VAL A 138 7.39 0.06 13.16
N THR A 139 7.10 0.00 11.87
CA THR A 139 5.72 -0.06 11.36
C THR A 139 5.03 -1.34 11.82
N TRP A 140 5.71 -2.47 11.75
CA TRP A 140 5.23 -3.76 12.25
C TRP A 140 4.88 -3.71 13.73
N LEU A 141 5.78 -3.18 14.57
CA LEU A 141 5.53 -3.02 16.01
C LEU A 141 4.29 -2.16 16.29
N ARG A 142 4.13 -1.05 15.57
CA ARG A 142 2.94 -0.19 15.69
C ARG A 142 1.67 -0.91 15.25
N GLN A 143 1.71 -1.63 14.13
CA GLN A 143 0.56 -2.37 13.62
C GLN A 143 0.17 -3.53 14.54
N VAL A 144 1.11 -4.30 15.06
CA VAL A 144 0.82 -5.38 16.02
C VAL A 144 0.13 -4.82 17.26
N ARG A 145 0.62 -3.70 17.80
CA ARG A 145 0.00 -3.04 18.96
C ARG A 145 -1.42 -2.53 18.72
N THR A 146 -1.73 -2.15 17.48
CA THR A 146 -3.04 -1.59 17.11
C THR A 146 -4.02 -2.64 16.61
N LEU A 147 -3.56 -3.65 15.87
CA LEU A 147 -4.38 -4.64 15.20
C LEU A 147 -4.48 -5.98 15.95
N ALA A 148 -3.47 -6.33 16.77
CA ALA A 148 -3.44 -7.59 17.53
C ALA A 148 -3.68 -7.35 19.03
N LYS A 149 -4.78 -6.69 19.38
CA LYS A 149 -5.10 -6.33 20.79
C LYS A 149 -5.57 -7.53 21.61
N GLY A 150 -6.42 -8.38 21.04
CA GLY A 150 -6.97 -9.55 21.70
C GLY A 150 -6.06 -10.78 21.61
N ARG A 151 -6.40 -11.83 22.36
CA ARG A 151 -5.68 -13.12 22.30
C ARG A 151 -5.83 -13.77 20.94
N ALA A 152 -7.04 -13.74 20.37
CA ALA A 152 -7.34 -14.35 19.07
C ALA A 152 -6.54 -13.68 17.93
N GLU A 153 -6.50 -12.35 17.89
CA GLU A 153 -5.74 -11.60 16.89
C GLU A 153 -4.24 -11.89 16.99
N ARG A 154 -3.69 -12.00 18.23
CA ARG A 154 -2.28 -12.37 18.44
C ARG A 154 -1.96 -13.77 17.97
N VAL A 155 -2.84 -14.74 18.23
CA VAL A 155 -2.69 -16.11 17.76
C VAL A 155 -2.72 -16.13 16.23
N VAL A 156 -3.70 -15.46 15.60
CA VAL A 156 -3.79 -15.38 14.13
C VAL A 156 -2.54 -14.73 13.53
N ALA A 157 -2.05 -13.64 14.09
CA ALA A 157 -0.83 -12.98 13.63
C ALA A 157 0.39 -13.93 13.74
N ALA A 158 0.55 -14.63 14.88
CA ALA A 158 1.66 -15.58 15.09
C ALA A 158 1.57 -16.77 14.14
N VAL A 159 0.42 -17.40 14.04
CA VAL A 159 0.19 -18.55 13.12
C VAL A 159 0.43 -18.13 11.67
N SER A 160 -0.10 -16.97 11.25
CA SER A 160 0.15 -16.44 9.91
C SER A 160 1.63 -16.18 9.65
N THR A 161 2.39 -15.71 10.65
CA THR A 161 3.84 -15.51 10.53
C THR A 161 4.55 -16.84 10.32
N VAL A 162 4.25 -17.87 11.11
CA VAL A 162 4.81 -19.21 10.95
C VAL A 162 4.48 -19.80 9.58
N LEU A 163 3.22 -19.73 9.16
CA LEU A 163 2.79 -20.24 7.86
C LEU A 163 3.48 -19.54 6.71
N LEU A 164 3.68 -18.21 6.78
CA LEU A 164 4.39 -17.44 5.76
C LEU A 164 5.91 -17.68 5.74
N THR A 165 6.53 -18.15 6.83
CA THR A 165 7.92 -18.60 6.81
C THR A 165 8.09 -19.91 6.05
N LEU A 166 7.07 -20.78 6.11
CA LEU A 166 7.10 -22.11 5.49
C LEU A 166 6.61 -22.08 4.04
N ALA A 167 5.65 -21.22 3.72
CA ALA A 167 5.00 -21.16 2.43
C ALA A 167 5.32 -19.86 1.67
N HIS A 168 5.86 -20.02 0.45
CA HIS A 168 6.39 -18.91 -0.35
C HIS A 168 5.57 -18.64 -1.62
N SER A 169 4.49 -19.42 -1.84
CA SER A 169 3.68 -19.30 -3.05
C SER A 169 2.61 -18.20 -2.93
N PRO A 170 2.24 -17.55 -4.05
CA PRO A 170 1.11 -16.61 -4.07
C PRO A 170 -0.21 -17.23 -3.54
N ALA A 171 -0.45 -18.50 -3.82
CA ALA A 171 -1.60 -19.23 -3.32
C ALA A 171 -1.62 -19.30 -1.78
N ALA A 172 -0.47 -19.54 -1.15
CA ALA A 172 -0.36 -19.58 0.30
C ALA A 172 -0.66 -18.21 0.91
N PHE A 173 -0.22 -17.11 0.29
CA PHE A 173 -0.52 -15.74 0.74
C PHE A 173 -2.04 -15.50 0.80
N VAL A 174 -2.75 -15.85 -0.29
CA VAL A 174 -4.21 -15.72 -0.36
C VAL A 174 -4.90 -16.67 0.63
N ALA A 175 -4.45 -17.93 0.72
CA ALA A 175 -5.04 -18.91 1.63
C ALA A 175 -4.93 -18.47 3.10
N ILE A 176 -3.79 -17.89 3.52
CA ILE A 176 -3.61 -17.37 4.87
C ILE A 176 -4.58 -16.23 5.17
N LEU A 177 -4.75 -15.30 4.22
CA LEU A 177 -5.69 -14.18 4.39
C LEU A 177 -7.14 -14.66 4.45
N LEU A 178 -7.54 -15.54 3.54
CA LEU A 178 -8.89 -16.11 3.52
C LEU A 178 -9.14 -16.98 4.76
N GLY A 179 -8.16 -17.78 5.19
CA GLY A 179 -8.23 -18.59 6.41
C GLY A 179 -8.38 -17.74 7.66
N ALA A 180 -7.64 -16.64 7.76
CA ALA A 180 -7.77 -15.69 8.85
C ALA A 180 -9.16 -15.02 8.87
N PHE A 181 -9.65 -14.60 7.69
CA PHE A 181 -11.01 -14.06 7.57
C PHE A 181 -12.07 -15.10 7.97
N ALA A 182 -11.95 -16.32 7.46
CA ALA A 182 -12.86 -17.43 7.79
C ALA A 182 -12.85 -17.76 9.28
N ALA A 183 -11.67 -17.84 9.90
CA ALA A 183 -11.53 -18.06 11.33
C ALA A 183 -12.28 -16.98 12.15
N GLY A 184 -12.18 -15.72 11.74
CA GLY A 184 -12.95 -14.64 12.35
C GLY A 184 -14.45 -14.75 12.07
N TRP A 185 -14.83 -15.04 10.85
CA TRP A 185 -16.24 -15.18 10.45
C TRP A 185 -16.98 -16.28 11.24
N PHE A 186 -16.36 -17.44 11.33
CA PHE A 186 -16.95 -18.61 12.04
C PHE A 186 -16.74 -18.54 13.56
N GLY A 187 -15.68 -17.87 14.03
CA GLY A 187 -15.40 -17.66 15.45
C GLY A 187 -16.25 -16.58 16.13
N SER A 188 -17.02 -15.80 15.36
CA SER A 188 -17.94 -14.82 15.92
C SER A 188 -19.12 -15.50 16.60
N ARG A 189 -19.31 -15.21 17.90
CA ARG A 189 -20.46 -15.69 18.69
C ARG A 189 -21.77 -14.99 18.29
N GLU A 190 -21.69 -13.82 17.69
CA GLU A 190 -22.87 -13.06 17.29
C GLU A 190 -23.39 -13.57 15.94
N ARG A 191 -24.64 -14.03 15.93
CA ARG A 191 -25.33 -14.49 14.72
C ARG A 191 -26.00 -13.29 14.03
N GLY A 192 -25.21 -12.50 13.30
CA GLY A 192 -25.77 -11.50 12.39
C GLY A 192 -26.43 -12.17 11.17
N SER A 193 -27.52 -11.62 10.67
CA SER A 193 -28.10 -12.03 9.40
C SER A 193 -27.08 -11.78 8.26
N ALA A 194 -26.97 -12.74 7.35
CA ALA A 194 -26.12 -12.55 6.17
C ALA A 194 -26.59 -11.32 5.40
N PRO A 195 -25.69 -10.39 5.05
CA PRO A 195 -26.08 -9.19 4.32
C PRO A 195 -26.62 -9.59 2.95
N ARG A 196 -27.89 -9.30 2.69
CA ARG A 196 -28.47 -9.47 1.37
C ARG A 196 -28.03 -8.30 0.48
N PHE A 197 -27.12 -8.58 -0.44
CA PHE A 197 -26.67 -7.61 -1.44
C PHE A 197 -27.58 -7.69 -2.67
N VAL A 198 -28.20 -6.56 -3.01
CA VAL A 198 -28.78 -6.38 -4.33
C VAL A 198 -27.69 -5.84 -5.24
N LEU A 199 -27.01 -6.74 -5.93
CA LEU A 199 -25.91 -6.41 -6.83
C LEU A 199 -26.47 -6.07 -8.21
N LEU A 200 -25.99 -4.95 -8.76
CA LEU A 200 -26.22 -4.62 -10.18
C LEU A 200 -25.48 -5.63 -11.08
N PRO A 201 -25.95 -5.88 -12.31
CA PRO A 201 -25.24 -6.76 -13.25
C PRO A 201 -23.77 -6.39 -13.45
N ALA A 202 -23.49 -5.08 -13.58
CA ALA A 202 -22.12 -4.55 -13.69
C ALA A 202 -21.26 -4.83 -12.43
N GLU A 203 -21.84 -4.76 -11.24
CA GLU A 203 -21.12 -5.08 -9.99
C GLU A 203 -20.82 -6.57 -9.89
N ARG A 204 -21.74 -7.44 -10.34
CA ARG A 204 -21.48 -8.89 -10.42
C ARG A 204 -20.34 -9.20 -11.39
N ALA A 205 -20.38 -8.62 -12.60
CA ALA A 205 -19.32 -8.78 -13.58
C ALA A 205 -17.96 -8.30 -13.03
N MET A 206 -17.93 -7.14 -12.40
CA MET A 206 -16.72 -6.60 -11.74
C MET A 206 -16.18 -7.58 -10.68
N LEU A 207 -17.02 -8.07 -9.78
CA LEU A 207 -16.59 -9.01 -8.72
C LEU A 207 -16.08 -10.32 -9.31
N VAL A 208 -16.70 -10.83 -10.40
CA VAL A 208 -16.22 -12.01 -11.10
C VAL A 208 -14.85 -11.76 -11.71
N VAL A 209 -14.64 -10.62 -12.40
CA VAL A 209 -13.34 -10.25 -12.95
C VAL A 209 -12.28 -10.15 -11.86
N LEU A 210 -12.59 -9.48 -10.74
CA LEU A 210 -11.67 -9.36 -9.61
C LEU A 210 -11.32 -10.73 -9.00
N ALA A 211 -12.30 -11.62 -8.87
CA ALA A 211 -12.08 -12.99 -8.40
C ALA A 211 -11.19 -13.80 -9.37
N LEU A 212 -11.42 -13.67 -10.68
CA LEU A 212 -10.59 -14.30 -11.71
C LEU A 212 -9.14 -13.76 -11.68
N LEU A 213 -8.94 -12.46 -11.46
CA LEU A 213 -7.60 -11.88 -11.32
C LEU A 213 -6.88 -12.43 -10.08
N VAL A 214 -7.57 -12.57 -8.96
CA VAL A 214 -7.01 -13.18 -7.75
C VAL A 214 -6.68 -14.66 -8.00
N ALA A 215 -7.56 -15.40 -8.67
CA ALA A 215 -7.30 -16.78 -9.04
C ALA A 215 -6.06 -16.89 -9.95
N LEU A 216 -5.95 -16.03 -10.96
CA LEU A 216 -4.79 -15.98 -11.86
C LEU A 216 -3.49 -15.65 -11.11
N PHE A 217 -3.54 -14.79 -10.09
CA PHE A 217 -2.39 -14.51 -9.25
C PHE A 217 -1.94 -15.75 -8.46
N THR A 218 -2.88 -16.59 -8.00
CA THR A 218 -2.59 -17.77 -7.18
C THR A 218 -2.13 -18.99 -7.97
N LEU A 219 -2.47 -19.06 -9.27
CA LEU A 219 -2.11 -20.20 -10.11
C LEU A 219 -0.60 -20.27 -10.32
N PRO A 220 0.00 -21.47 -10.21
CA PRO A 220 1.37 -21.68 -10.67
C PRO A 220 1.44 -21.45 -12.17
N MET A 221 2.39 -20.61 -12.60
CA MET A 221 2.55 -20.24 -14.03
C MET A 221 3.79 -20.90 -14.60
N PRO A 222 3.70 -21.51 -15.78
CA PRO A 222 4.88 -21.85 -16.57
C PRO A 222 5.70 -20.58 -16.90
N PRO A 223 7.03 -20.65 -16.89
CA PRO A 223 7.90 -19.48 -17.14
C PRO A 223 7.57 -18.74 -18.44
N ALA A 224 7.11 -19.45 -19.47
CA ALA A 224 6.72 -18.87 -20.76
C ALA A 224 5.59 -17.84 -20.67
N TYR A 225 4.73 -17.93 -19.65
CA TYR A 225 3.58 -17.03 -19.48
C TYR A 225 3.76 -16.00 -18.36
N GLU A 226 4.83 -16.08 -17.56
CA GLU A 226 5.04 -15.18 -16.42
C GLU A 226 5.09 -13.72 -16.83
N ALA A 227 5.86 -13.40 -17.87
CA ALA A 227 6.00 -12.02 -18.37
C ALA A 227 4.71 -11.53 -19.06
N SER A 228 4.06 -12.36 -19.87
CA SER A 228 2.86 -11.97 -20.63
C SER A 228 1.64 -11.73 -19.73
N LEU A 229 1.52 -12.45 -18.62
CA LEU A 229 0.42 -12.32 -17.67
C LEU A 229 0.78 -11.49 -16.43
N LEU A 230 1.98 -10.88 -16.39
CA LEU A 230 2.48 -10.11 -15.25
C LEU A 230 1.48 -9.07 -14.75
N TRP A 231 0.91 -8.28 -15.65
CA TRP A 231 -0.02 -7.20 -15.27
C TRP A 231 -1.35 -7.71 -14.74
N ALA A 232 -1.88 -8.78 -15.31
CA ALA A 232 -3.10 -9.41 -14.79
C ALA A 232 -2.87 -10.06 -13.42
N ARG A 233 -1.72 -10.71 -13.21
CA ARG A 233 -1.32 -11.27 -11.93
C ARG A 233 -1.07 -10.17 -10.89
N LEU A 234 -0.46 -9.06 -11.30
CA LEU A 234 -0.26 -7.89 -10.43
C LEU A 234 -1.60 -7.27 -9.99
N ALA A 235 -2.59 -7.22 -10.89
CA ALA A 235 -3.94 -6.78 -10.57
C ALA A 235 -4.59 -7.68 -9.50
N GLY A 236 -4.46 -9.00 -9.63
CA GLY A 236 -4.91 -9.96 -8.63
C GLY A 236 -4.16 -9.83 -7.31
N ALA A 237 -2.83 -9.65 -7.37
CA ALA A 237 -1.99 -9.41 -6.20
C ALA A 237 -2.45 -8.16 -5.44
N GLY A 238 -2.75 -7.06 -6.14
CA GLY A 238 -3.24 -5.82 -5.55
C GLY A 238 -4.47 -6.00 -4.67
N MET A 239 -5.33 -6.97 -5.02
CA MET A 239 -6.52 -7.34 -4.24
C MET A 239 -6.21 -8.12 -2.94
N THR A 240 -4.97 -8.47 -2.69
CA THR A 240 -4.54 -9.18 -1.47
C THR A 240 -3.70 -8.28 -0.54
N LEU A 241 -3.43 -7.04 -0.96
CA LEU A 241 -2.57 -6.12 -0.22
C LEU A 241 -3.38 -5.32 0.81
N PHE A 242 -3.57 -5.91 1.97
CA PHE A 242 -4.19 -5.26 3.13
C PHE A 242 -3.13 -4.68 4.09
N GLY A 243 -3.50 -3.66 4.86
CA GLY A 243 -2.70 -3.19 5.99
C GLY A 243 -1.51 -2.27 5.66
N GLY A 244 -1.40 -1.81 4.41
CA GLY A 244 -0.36 -0.85 3.99
C GLY A 244 0.68 -1.43 3.04
N GLY A 245 1.44 -0.54 2.37
CA GLY A 245 2.30 -0.89 1.24
C GLY A 245 3.48 -1.81 1.54
N PHE A 246 3.94 -1.91 2.79
CA PHE A 246 5.06 -2.81 3.13
C PHE A 246 4.69 -4.29 3.09
N SER A 247 3.41 -4.63 3.28
CA SER A 247 2.93 -6.00 3.10
C SER A 247 3.04 -6.48 1.65
N ALA A 248 3.18 -5.55 0.71
CA ALA A 248 3.37 -5.84 -0.71
C ALA A 248 4.76 -6.39 -1.05
N LEU A 249 5.79 -6.12 -0.23
CA LEU A 249 7.17 -6.48 -0.55
C LEU A 249 7.32 -7.95 -0.93
N PRO A 250 6.92 -8.95 -0.13
CA PRO A 250 7.07 -10.36 -0.51
C PRO A 250 6.22 -10.72 -1.74
N VAL A 251 5.06 -10.10 -1.89
CA VAL A 251 4.14 -10.36 -3.01
C VAL A 251 4.71 -9.81 -4.32
N LEU A 252 5.19 -8.56 -4.32
CA LEU A 252 5.80 -7.94 -5.50
C LEU A 252 7.14 -8.61 -5.84
N LYS A 253 7.94 -9.02 -4.84
CA LYS A 253 9.16 -9.78 -5.08
C LYS A 253 8.87 -11.07 -5.84
N ALA A 254 7.85 -11.82 -5.44
CA ALA A 254 7.46 -13.06 -6.10
C ALA A 254 6.95 -12.86 -7.55
N LEU A 255 6.48 -11.67 -7.91
CA LEU A 255 6.02 -11.36 -9.27
C LEU A 255 7.11 -10.79 -10.17
N PHE A 256 7.95 -9.91 -9.64
CA PHE A 256 8.91 -9.14 -10.44
C PHE A 256 10.31 -9.76 -10.47
N VAL A 257 10.72 -10.44 -9.39
CA VAL A 257 12.06 -11.04 -9.29
C VAL A 257 12.00 -12.49 -9.80
N THR A 258 11.75 -12.63 -11.09
CA THR A 258 11.77 -13.92 -11.80
C THR A 258 12.63 -13.82 -13.05
N PRO A 259 13.22 -14.91 -13.53
CA PRO A 259 14.01 -14.91 -14.76
C PRO A 259 13.21 -14.40 -15.99
N ALA A 260 11.92 -14.67 -16.04
CA ALA A 260 11.04 -14.28 -17.14
C ALA A 260 10.77 -12.77 -17.18
N VAL A 261 10.72 -12.09 -16.04
CA VAL A 261 10.50 -10.65 -15.93
C VAL A 261 11.82 -9.87 -15.97
N GLY A 262 12.92 -10.49 -15.52
CA GLY A 262 14.28 -9.97 -15.66
C GLY A 262 14.66 -8.86 -14.67
N ILE A 263 13.90 -8.64 -13.59
CA ILE A 263 14.27 -7.70 -12.52
C ILE A 263 15.14 -8.45 -11.52
N SER A 264 16.35 -7.92 -11.28
CA SER A 264 17.27 -8.48 -10.29
C SER A 264 16.82 -8.18 -8.85
N GLU A 265 17.30 -8.99 -7.88
CA GLU A 265 17.06 -8.68 -6.45
C GLU A 265 17.63 -7.32 -6.04
N HIS A 266 18.74 -6.93 -6.66
CA HIS A 266 19.38 -5.64 -6.47
C HIS A 266 18.47 -4.50 -6.92
N ASP A 267 17.94 -4.54 -8.16
CA ASP A 267 17.05 -3.51 -8.71
C ASP A 267 15.75 -3.41 -7.90
N PHE A 268 15.21 -4.56 -7.48
CA PHE A 268 14.03 -4.63 -6.64
C PHE A 268 14.25 -4.01 -5.26
N THR A 269 15.37 -4.33 -4.61
CA THR A 269 15.73 -3.79 -3.29
C THR A 269 15.92 -2.29 -3.34
N LEU A 270 16.61 -1.78 -4.39
CA LEU A 270 16.76 -0.34 -4.61
C LEU A 270 15.41 0.36 -4.81
N ALA A 271 14.53 -0.20 -5.64
CA ALA A 271 13.20 0.37 -5.87
C ALA A 271 12.42 0.52 -4.56
N PHE A 272 12.43 -0.51 -3.72
CA PHE A 272 11.79 -0.46 -2.40
C PHE A 272 12.49 0.47 -1.41
N ALA A 273 13.80 0.60 -1.49
CA ALA A 273 14.56 1.55 -0.67
C ALA A 273 14.25 3.01 -1.04
N LEU A 274 14.02 3.30 -2.32
CA LEU A 274 13.64 4.64 -2.80
C LEU A 274 12.18 4.98 -2.51
N SER A 275 11.30 3.98 -2.39
CA SER A 275 9.87 4.18 -2.16
C SER A 275 9.54 5.09 -0.98
N PRO A 276 10.14 4.95 0.22
CA PRO A 276 9.87 5.85 1.35
C PRO A 276 10.45 7.26 1.21
N VAL A 277 11.37 7.47 0.29
CA VAL A 277 11.96 8.79 -0.01
C VAL A 277 11.01 9.61 -0.89
N SER A 278 10.20 8.95 -1.70
CA SER A 278 9.20 9.56 -2.56
C SER A 278 7.90 9.84 -1.79
N PRO A 279 7.22 10.98 -2.03
CA PRO A 279 5.87 11.18 -1.54
C PRO A 279 4.90 10.16 -2.16
N GLY A 280 3.76 9.95 -1.53
CA GLY A 280 2.74 8.99 -1.94
C GLY A 280 2.66 7.75 -1.05
N PRO A 281 1.78 6.80 -1.38
CA PRO A 281 1.67 5.54 -0.66
C PRO A 281 2.90 4.67 -0.94
N LEU A 282 3.25 3.75 -0.03
CA LEU A 282 4.41 2.86 -0.20
C LEU A 282 4.35 1.93 -1.43
N LEU A 283 3.18 1.83 -2.07
CA LEU A 283 3.01 1.16 -3.35
C LEU A 283 3.47 2.02 -4.55
N ASN A 284 4.02 3.21 -4.30
CA ASN A 284 4.64 4.07 -5.31
C ASN A 284 5.86 3.42 -6.01
N VAL A 285 6.38 2.33 -5.46
CA VAL A 285 7.44 1.51 -6.08
C VAL A 285 7.02 0.89 -7.42
N VAL A 286 5.72 0.67 -7.63
CA VAL A 286 5.20 -0.09 -8.77
C VAL A 286 5.46 0.57 -10.14
N PRO A 287 5.33 1.89 -10.34
CA PRO A 287 5.76 2.54 -11.58
C PRO A 287 7.24 2.34 -11.89
N PHE A 288 8.11 2.36 -10.87
CA PHE A 288 9.54 2.12 -11.04
C PHE A 288 9.81 0.69 -11.55
N LEU A 289 9.26 -0.32 -10.86
CA LEU A 289 9.41 -1.73 -11.26
C LEU A 289 8.81 -1.99 -12.66
N GLY A 290 7.64 -1.41 -12.93
CA GLY A 290 7.02 -1.49 -14.25
C GLY A 290 7.90 -0.89 -15.35
N TYR A 291 8.52 0.27 -15.09
CA TYR A 291 9.43 0.88 -16.05
C TYR A 291 10.69 0.03 -16.30
N LEU A 292 11.25 -0.59 -15.27
CA LEU A 292 12.39 -1.49 -15.44
C LEU A 292 12.04 -2.72 -16.28
N SER A 293 10.81 -3.22 -16.14
CA SER A 293 10.32 -4.41 -16.86
C SER A 293 10.02 -4.12 -18.34
N ASP A 294 9.25 -3.06 -18.65
CA ASP A 294 8.74 -2.80 -20.01
C ASP A 294 8.66 -1.28 -20.33
N GLY A 295 9.63 -0.49 -19.86
CA GLY A 295 9.69 0.95 -20.11
C GLY A 295 8.42 1.69 -19.69
N TRP A 296 8.04 2.73 -20.45
CA TRP A 296 6.86 3.55 -20.19
C TRP A 296 5.55 2.75 -20.18
N ARG A 297 5.43 1.78 -21.09
CA ARG A 297 4.29 0.88 -21.14
C ARG A 297 4.17 0.09 -19.83
N GLY A 298 5.27 -0.47 -19.37
CA GLY A 298 5.31 -1.20 -18.11
C GLY A 298 4.96 -0.33 -16.91
N ALA A 299 5.48 0.90 -16.82
CA ALA A 299 5.12 1.83 -15.76
C ALA A 299 3.61 2.12 -15.68
N LEU A 300 2.99 2.39 -16.84
CA LEU A 300 1.55 2.65 -16.94
C LEU A 300 0.72 1.41 -16.59
N LEU A 301 1.05 0.26 -17.20
CA LEU A 301 0.30 -0.99 -16.99
C LEU A 301 0.42 -1.49 -15.55
N ALA A 302 1.62 -1.44 -14.95
CA ALA A 302 1.82 -1.83 -13.57
C ALA A 302 1.01 -0.95 -12.61
N THR A 303 1.03 0.36 -12.83
CA THR A 303 0.26 1.31 -12.01
C THR A 303 -1.24 1.07 -12.17
N ALA A 304 -1.73 0.96 -13.40
CA ALA A 304 -3.14 0.68 -13.67
C ALA A 304 -3.59 -0.66 -13.07
N ALA A 305 -2.78 -1.71 -13.25
CA ALA A 305 -3.05 -3.05 -12.73
C ALA A 305 -3.19 -3.07 -11.20
N LEU A 306 -2.35 -2.32 -10.48
CA LEU A 306 -2.42 -2.31 -9.02
C LEU A 306 -3.54 -1.42 -8.47
N PHE A 307 -3.73 -0.23 -9.04
CA PHE A 307 -4.61 0.79 -8.46
C PHE A 307 -6.06 0.71 -8.93
N ILE A 308 -6.34 0.33 -10.19
CA ILE A 308 -7.71 0.29 -10.72
C ILE A 308 -8.59 -0.75 -10.02
N PRO A 309 -8.17 -2.01 -9.81
CA PRO A 309 -8.99 -3.00 -9.10
C PRO A 309 -9.35 -2.55 -7.67
N SER A 310 -8.39 -2.00 -6.94
CA SER A 310 -8.61 -1.44 -5.60
C SER A 310 -9.60 -0.27 -5.63
N ALA A 311 -9.45 0.65 -6.60
CA ALA A 311 -10.38 1.77 -6.78
C ALA A 311 -11.82 1.30 -7.06
N CYS A 312 -11.99 0.30 -7.93
CA CYS A 312 -13.29 -0.28 -8.21
C CYS A 312 -13.92 -0.91 -6.96
N LEU A 313 -13.10 -1.64 -6.18
CA LEU A 313 -13.57 -2.30 -4.96
C LEU A 313 -13.93 -1.30 -3.86
N VAL A 314 -13.17 -0.22 -3.68
CA VAL A 314 -13.49 0.79 -2.65
C VAL A 314 -14.76 1.56 -2.99
N VAL A 315 -14.99 1.89 -4.26
CA VAL A 315 -16.23 2.52 -4.73
C VAL A 315 -17.44 1.60 -4.52
N PHE A 316 -17.28 0.30 -4.82
CA PHE A 316 -18.30 -0.72 -4.53
C PHE A 316 -18.57 -0.84 -3.03
N ALA A 317 -17.51 -0.96 -2.24
CA ALA A 317 -17.62 -1.12 -0.80
C ALA A 317 -18.27 0.10 -0.14
N GLN A 318 -17.98 1.33 -0.60
CA GLN A 318 -18.60 2.55 -0.12
C GLN A 318 -20.11 2.57 -0.33
N ARG A 319 -20.58 2.08 -1.47
CA ARG A 319 -22.02 1.94 -1.76
C ARG A 319 -22.74 0.98 -0.80
N HIS A 320 -22.05 -0.08 -0.39
CA HIS A 320 -22.62 -1.14 0.46
C HIS A 320 -22.22 -1.02 1.94
N MET A 321 -21.53 0.07 2.33
CA MET A 321 -20.91 0.26 3.65
C MET A 321 -21.86 0.02 4.82
N HIS A 322 -23.08 0.59 4.78
CA HIS A 322 -24.05 0.41 5.87
C HIS A 322 -24.44 -1.05 6.13
N ARG A 323 -24.48 -1.86 5.06
CA ARG A 323 -24.84 -3.28 5.17
C ARG A 323 -23.65 -4.11 5.68
N LEU A 324 -22.43 -3.79 5.24
CA LEU A 324 -21.20 -4.45 5.66
C LEU A 324 -20.93 -4.24 7.16
N ARG A 325 -21.06 -3.00 7.65
CA ARG A 325 -20.80 -2.64 9.05
C ARG A 325 -21.82 -3.20 10.04
N ARG A 326 -23.06 -3.48 9.60
CA ARG A 326 -24.09 -4.09 10.44
C ARG A 326 -23.90 -5.58 10.68
N ASN A 327 -22.96 -6.23 9.98
CA ASN A 327 -22.69 -7.65 10.16
C ASN A 327 -21.50 -7.87 11.09
N PRO A 328 -21.72 -8.28 12.35
CA PRO A 328 -20.63 -8.48 13.32
C PRO A 328 -19.67 -9.60 12.90
N ARG A 329 -20.13 -10.61 12.16
CA ARG A 329 -19.26 -11.66 11.61
C ARG A 329 -18.28 -11.11 10.58
N PHE A 330 -18.76 -10.22 9.70
CA PHE A 330 -17.91 -9.58 8.71
C PHE A 330 -16.84 -8.72 9.40
N GLU A 331 -17.22 -7.94 10.40
CA GLU A 331 -16.27 -7.12 11.16
C GLU A 331 -15.24 -7.97 11.90
N HIS A 332 -15.67 -9.10 12.51
CA HIS A 332 -14.78 -10.03 13.18
C HIS A 332 -13.82 -10.70 12.19
N GLY A 333 -14.31 -11.14 11.03
CA GLY A 333 -13.49 -11.65 9.93
C GLY A 333 -12.43 -10.64 9.48
N MET A 334 -12.85 -9.39 9.28
CA MET A 334 -11.93 -8.32 8.90
C MET A 334 -10.89 -7.97 9.97
N ARG A 335 -11.22 -8.10 11.27
CA ARG A 335 -10.24 -7.95 12.35
C ARG A 335 -9.16 -9.03 12.30
N MET A 336 -9.56 -10.30 12.11
CA MET A 336 -8.61 -11.41 11.99
C MET A 336 -7.75 -11.29 10.73
N LEU A 337 -8.35 -10.92 9.59
CA LEU A 337 -7.62 -10.68 8.36
C LEU A 337 -6.56 -9.58 8.55
N ARG A 338 -6.93 -8.44 9.15
CA ARG A 338 -5.98 -7.35 9.45
C ARG A 338 -4.88 -7.78 10.42
N ALA A 339 -5.17 -8.62 11.41
CA ALA A 339 -4.15 -9.17 12.29
C ALA A 339 -3.16 -10.06 11.51
N ALA A 340 -3.66 -10.90 10.57
CA ALA A 340 -2.83 -11.73 9.71
C ALA A 340 -1.90 -10.90 8.80
N THR A 341 -2.31 -9.71 8.36
CA THR A 341 -1.44 -8.87 7.51
C THR A 341 -0.17 -8.40 8.21
N THR A 342 -0.14 -8.35 9.55
CA THR A 342 1.08 -8.03 10.29
C THR A 342 2.20 -9.05 10.05
N ALA A 343 1.85 -10.28 9.70
CA ALA A 343 2.80 -11.34 9.38
C ALA A 343 3.63 -11.01 8.12
N PHE A 344 3.02 -10.37 7.10
CA PHE A 344 3.75 -9.97 5.89
C PHE A 344 4.88 -8.97 6.19
N LEU A 345 4.65 -8.05 7.14
CA LEU A 345 5.67 -7.10 7.57
C LEU A 345 6.79 -7.81 8.36
N ALA A 346 6.43 -8.72 9.24
CA ALA A 346 7.41 -9.52 9.99
C ALA A 346 8.33 -10.30 9.04
N ILE A 347 7.75 -10.97 8.05
CA ILE A 347 8.50 -11.73 7.04
C ILE A 347 9.34 -10.80 6.15
N ALA A 348 8.83 -9.62 5.78
CA ALA A 348 9.59 -8.64 5.02
C ALA A 348 10.85 -8.20 5.76
N VAL A 349 10.72 -7.85 7.05
CA VAL A 349 11.87 -7.52 7.91
C VAL A 349 12.84 -8.69 7.99
N LEU A 350 12.34 -9.88 8.33
CA LEU A 350 13.17 -11.08 8.47
C LEU A 350 13.99 -11.35 7.20
N ARG A 351 13.36 -11.32 6.03
CA ARG A 351 14.06 -11.58 4.76
C ARG A 351 15.09 -10.53 4.42
N ILE A 352 14.83 -9.25 4.70
CA ILE A 352 15.83 -8.20 4.51
C ILE A 352 17.03 -8.46 5.43
N LEU A 353 16.80 -8.72 6.72
CA LEU A 353 17.87 -8.95 7.69
C LEU A 353 18.69 -10.20 7.39
N LEU A 354 18.06 -11.29 6.93
CA LEU A 354 18.77 -12.52 6.54
C LEU A 354 19.67 -12.33 5.30
N GLY A 355 19.34 -11.36 4.42
CA GLY A 355 20.15 -11.00 3.26
C GLY A 355 21.26 -9.98 3.54
N MET A 356 21.39 -9.47 4.80
CA MET A 356 22.37 -8.44 5.13
C MET A 356 23.73 -9.03 5.47
N PRO A 357 24.84 -8.39 5.02
CA PRO A 357 26.17 -8.75 5.45
C PRO A 357 26.35 -8.62 6.97
N ALA A 358 27.18 -9.46 7.55
CA ALA A 358 27.49 -9.44 8.99
C ALA A 358 28.36 -8.24 9.43
N ALA A 359 28.61 -7.27 8.55
CA ALA A 359 29.44 -6.10 8.84
C ALA A 359 28.78 -5.19 9.87
N PRO A 360 29.44 -4.86 11.01
CA PRO A 360 28.86 -4.13 12.13
C PRO A 360 28.29 -2.75 11.75
N GLY A 361 28.87 -2.08 10.76
CA GLY A 361 28.43 -0.76 10.31
C GLY A 361 26.98 -0.74 9.81
N TYR A 362 26.55 -1.76 9.08
CA TYR A 362 25.15 -1.84 8.61
C TYR A 362 24.17 -2.04 9.77
N TRP A 363 24.52 -2.88 10.73
CA TRP A 363 23.71 -3.12 11.92
C TRP A 363 23.58 -1.86 12.78
N LEU A 364 24.66 -1.08 12.91
CA LEU A 364 24.63 0.22 13.58
C LEU A 364 23.68 1.19 12.87
N ILE A 365 23.73 1.27 11.53
CA ILE A 365 22.78 2.08 10.73
C ILE A 365 21.34 1.65 11.04
N GLY A 366 21.06 0.34 11.06
CA GLY A 366 19.73 -0.20 11.36
C GLY A 366 19.25 0.18 12.76
N VAL A 367 20.09 0.07 13.77
CA VAL A 367 19.76 0.45 15.16
C VAL A 367 19.48 1.95 15.28
N LEU A 368 20.33 2.79 14.69
CA LEU A 368 20.14 4.25 14.69
C LEU A 368 18.87 4.67 13.95
N ALA A 369 18.60 4.08 12.79
CA ALA A 369 17.37 4.31 12.04
C ALA A 369 16.13 3.88 12.83
N CYS A 370 16.18 2.71 13.49
CA CYS A 370 15.11 2.23 14.34
C CYS A 370 14.84 3.21 15.50
N ALA A 371 15.88 3.69 16.18
CA ALA A 371 15.76 4.68 17.23
C ALA A 371 15.16 6.01 16.73
N ALA A 372 15.56 6.45 15.54
CA ALA A 372 15.02 7.66 14.92
C ALA A 372 13.52 7.51 14.60
N PHE A 373 13.10 6.38 14.01
CA PHE A 373 11.70 6.13 13.67
C PHE A 373 10.81 5.87 14.88
N LEU A 374 11.34 5.31 15.98
CA LEU A 374 10.61 5.15 17.22
C LEU A 374 10.29 6.51 17.86
N ARG A 375 11.21 7.49 17.77
CA ARG A 375 11.00 8.84 18.29
C ARG A 375 9.99 9.67 17.49
N SER A 376 9.59 9.24 16.30
CA SER A 376 8.54 9.85 15.44
C SER A 376 8.79 11.32 15.03
N ARG A 377 9.93 11.92 15.36
CA ARG A 377 10.24 13.35 15.06
C ARG A 377 11.07 13.54 13.80
N VAL A 378 11.76 12.48 13.35
CA VAL A 378 12.63 12.55 12.19
C VAL A 378 11.87 12.03 10.96
N PRO A 379 11.73 12.83 9.90
CA PRO A 379 11.07 12.37 8.69
C PRO A 379 11.91 11.31 7.98
N VAL A 380 11.24 10.38 7.33
CA VAL A 380 11.88 9.21 6.69
C VAL A 380 12.95 9.63 5.69
N TYR A 381 12.65 10.61 4.83
CA TYR A 381 13.59 11.12 3.82
C TYR A 381 14.88 11.70 4.44
N ALA A 382 14.81 12.30 5.64
CA ALA A 382 16.02 12.82 6.30
C ALA A 382 16.95 11.68 6.76
N VAL A 383 16.39 10.56 7.26
CA VAL A 383 17.20 9.39 7.63
C VAL A 383 17.90 8.81 6.40
N TYR A 384 17.19 8.66 5.27
CA TYR A 384 17.80 8.20 4.02
C TYR A 384 18.85 9.18 3.50
N GLY A 385 18.59 10.48 3.57
CA GLY A 385 19.54 11.52 3.19
C GLY A 385 20.82 11.50 4.02
N MET A 386 20.71 11.37 5.34
CA MET A 386 21.87 11.26 6.24
C MET A 386 22.71 10.00 5.93
N VAL A 387 22.05 8.88 5.68
CA VAL A 387 22.75 7.64 5.33
C VAL A 387 23.43 7.74 3.96
N ALA A 388 22.77 8.36 2.98
CA ALA A 388 23.37 8.60 1.66
C ALA A 388 24.62 9.51 1.76
N LEU A 389 24.56 10.58 2.56
CA LEU A 389 25.70 11.47 2.80
C LEU A 389 26.85 10.74 3.54
N ALA A 390 26.53 9.93 4.54
CA ALA A 390 27.54 9.14 5.25
C ALA A 390 28.23 8.13 4.34
N CYS A 391 27.48 7.38 3.51
CA CYS A 391 28.04 6.45 2.54
C CYS A 391 28.83 7.15 1.45
N GLY A 392 28.35 8.28 0.94
CA GLY A 392 29.05 9.10 -0.05
C GLY A 392 30.37 9.68 0.49
N GLY A 393 30.35 10.24 1.70
CA GLY A 393 31.54 10.72 2.39
C GLY A 393 32.57 9.62 2.64
N TRP A 394 32.12 8.45 3.07
CA TRP A 394 33.01 7.29 3.23
C TRP A 394 33.64 6.87 1.90
N TRP A 395 32.84 6.82 0.83
CA TRP A 395 33.35 6.47 -0.52
C TRP A 395 34.40 7.48 -1.00
N LEU A 396 34.17 8.78 -0.83
CA LEU A 396 35.13 9.83 -1.20
C LEU A 396 36.44 9.74 -0.41
N LEU A 397 36.38 9.36 0.87
CA LEU A 397 37.55 9.30 1.74
C LEU A 397 38.39 8.02 1.56
N PHE A 398 37.75 6.89 1.23
CA PHE A 398 38.40 5.58 1.29
C PHE A 398 38.37 4.77 -0.02
N ALA A 399 37.52 5.10 -1.00
CA ALA A 399 37.45 4.41 -2.29
C ALA A 399 37.99 5.23 -3.46
N GLY A 400 38.41 6.47 -3.22
CA GLY A 400 39.06 7.36 -4.19
C GLY A 400 40.57 7.14 -4.32
N HIS A 401 41.11 6.11 -3.67
CA HIS A 401 42.46 5.60 -3.80
C HIS A 401 42.38 4.18 -4.31
#